data_7ffb5fe629ad7265146581a21ba58e96
#
_entry.id   7ffb5fe629ad7265146581a21ba58e96
#
_cell.length_a   1.000
_cell.length_b   1.000
_cell.length_c   1.000
_cell.angle_alpha   90.00
_cell.angle_beta   90.00
_cell.angle_gamma   90.00
#
_symmetry.space_group_name_H-M   'P 1'
#
loop_
_entity.id
_entity.type
_entity.pdbx_description
1 polymer ?
#
loop_
_entity_poly.entity_id
_entity_poly.type
_entity_poly.pdbx_seq_one_letter_code
_entity_poly.pdbx_strand_id
1 'polypeptide(L)'
;MAEASIWAWRHPRAEGAAGRCIGRTDLAVDKRRAKGLARRIQATARRHGLPQVVHTSPLSRCANVGRWLRRWGWQHVIDPALLEMDFGRWDGLSWNDIGRAEVDDWCAAFATTAPGGGESLNAMLDRARRWHVAQSSELPVLVVAHAGWMLARRWCSERSDTPPQSDTWPAPPAHEVLWLLKGRVAAGSGTSPA
;
A
#
# COMPACT_ATOMS: atom_id res chain seq x y z
N MET A 1 22.56 -3.46 -13.85
CA MET A 1 22.14 -4.04 -12.56
C MET A 1 20.62 -4.13 -12.58
N ALA A 2 20.03 -5.30 -12.31
CA ALA A 2 18.58 -5.44 -12.27
C ALA A 2 18.03 -4.54 -11.14
N GLU A 3 17.10 -3.64 -11.47
CA GLU A 3 16.40 -2.86 -10.45
C GLU A 3 15.66 -3.81 -9.51
N ALA A 4 15.90 -3.67 -8.21
CA ALA A 4 15.15 -4.41 -7.21
C ALA A 4 13.65 -4.16 -7.44
N SER A 5 12.87 -5.22 -7.58
CA SER A 5 11.44 -5.14 -7.86
C SER A 5 10.62 -5.46 -6.61
N ILE A 6 9.55 -4.69 -6.41
CA ILE A 6 8.57 -4.97 -5.36
C ILE A 6 7.39 -5.68 -6.00
N TRP A 7 7.12 -6.91 -5.58
CA TRP A 7 5.97 -7.70 -5.96
C TRP A 7 4.86 -7.42 -4.94
N ALA A 8 3.97 -6.49 -5.28
CA ALA A 8 2.96 -6.00 -4.37
C ALA A 8 1.56 -6.53 -4.72
N TRP A 9 0.91 -7.18 -3.78
CA TRP A 9 -0.49 -7.60 -3.89
C TRP A 9 -1.37 -6.71 -3.02
N ARG A 10 -2.49 -6.25 -3.59
CA ARG A 10 -3.54 -5.66 -2.78
C ARG A 10 -4.23 -6.76 -1.97
N HIS A 11 -4.50 -6.49 -0.71
CA HIS A 11 -5.22 -7.40 0.19
C HIS A 11 -6.58 -7.87 -0.39
N PRO A 12 -7.17 -9.00 0.05
CA PRO A 12 -8.51 -9.41 -0.31
C PRO A 12 -9.56 -8.39 0.15
N ARG A 13 -10.69 -8.34 -0.52
CA ARG A 13 -11.78 -7.42 -0.16
C ARG A 13 -12.19 -7.63 1.30
N ALA A 14 -12.17 -6.54 2.07
CA ALA A 14 -12.58 -6.56 3.46
C ALA A 14 -14.13 -6.57 3.60
N GLU A 15 -14.63 -7.23 4.63
CA GLU A 15 -16.04 -7.30 4.92
C GLU A 15 -16.56 -5.94 5.38
N GLY A 16 -17.71 -5.52 4.90
CA GLY A 16 -18.33 -4.24 5.27
C GLY A 16 -17.64 -2.98 4.72
N ALA A 17 -16.62 -3.10 3.84
CA ALA A 17 -15.90 -1.95 3.30
C ALA A 17 -16.63 -1.21 2.17
N ALA A 18 -17.66 -1.81 1.56
CA ALA A 18 -18.33 -1.21 0.41
C ALA A 18 -19.04 0.11 0.79
N GLY A 19 -18.80 1.16 0.01
CA GLY A 19 -19.40 2.47 0.22
C GLY A 19 -18.83 3.26 1.41
N ARG A 20 -17.75 2.78 2.03
CA ARG A 20 -17.12 3.43 3.19
C ARG A 20 -15.73 3.92 2.88
N CYS A 21 -15.32 4.96 3.58
CA CYS A 21 -13.95 5.43 3.66
C CYS A 21 -13.19 4.49 4.63
N ILE A 22 -12.30 3.66 4.11
CA ILE A 22 -11.56 2.68 4.92
C ILE A 22 -10.07 2.88 4.76
N GLY A 23 -9.46 3.42 5.79
CA GLY A 23 -8.02 3.58 5.93
C GLY A 23 -7.44 2.59 6.95
N ARG A 24 -7.39 2.99 8.21
CA ARG A 24 -6.79 2.22 9.31
C ARG A 24 -7.78 1.39 10.11
N THR A 25 -9.07 1.55 9.89
CA THR A 25 -10.08 0.63 10.47
C THR A 25 -9.75 -0.81 10.12
N ASP A 26 -9.60 -1.65 11.13
CA ASP A 26 -9.19 -3.05 10.94
C ASP A 26 -10.41 -3.96 10.69
N LEU A 27 -10.81 -4.03 9.44
CA LEU A 27 -11.90 -4.89 8.98
C LEU A 27 -11.42 -6.32 8.70
N ALA A 28 -12.28 -7.28 9.03
CA ALA A 28 -12.07 -8.68 8.73
C ALA A 28 -12.05 -8.96 7.21
N VAL A 29 -11.44 -10.08 6.85
CA VAL A 29 -11.51 -10.66 5.51
C VAL A 29 -11.91 -12.12 5.61
N ASP A 30 -12.62 -12.61 4.62
CA ASP A 30 -12.93 -14.02 4.48
C ASP A 30 -11.64 -14.86 4.51
N LYS A 31 -11.61 -15.85 5.41
CA LYS A 31 -10.43 -16.72 5.63
C LYS A 31 -10.04 -17.51 4.39
N ARG A 32 -11.02 -17.88 3.54
CA ARG A 32 -10.77 -18.62 2.29
C ARG A 32 -10.11 -17.72 1.27
N ARG A 33 -10.53 -16.44 1.16
CA ARG A 33 -9.91 -15.45 0.28
C ARG A 33 -8.47 -15.15 0.71
N ALA A 34 -8.22 -14.94 2.01
CA ALA A 34 -6.87 -14.74 2.52
C ALA A 34 -5.97 -15.94 2.20
N LYS A 35 -6.46 -17.18 2.41
CA LYS A 35 -5.74 -18.41 2.06
C LYS A 35 -5.54 -18.54 0.55
N GLY A 36 -6.53 -18.15 -0.26
CA GLY A 36 -6.47 -18.17 -1.73
C GLY A 36 -5.36 -17.25 -2.25
N LEU A 37 -5.29 -16.00 -1.74
CA LEU A 37 -4.21 -15.08 -2.09
C LEU A 37 -2.84 -15.61 -1.66
N ALA A 38 -2.72 -16.15 -0.45
CA ALA A 38 -1.47 -16.75 0.01
C ALA A 38 -0.99 -17.90 -0.92
N ARG A 39 -1.90 -18.75 -1.41
CA ARG A 39 -1.57 -19.80 -2.40
C ARG A 39 -1.06 -19.23 -3.71
N ARG A 40 -1.68 -18.15 -4.21
CA ARG A 40 -1.22 -17.48 -5.43
C ARG A 40 0.16 -16.86 -5.24
N ILE A 41 0.42 -16.20 -4.12
CA ILE A 41 1.75 -15.68 -3.78
C ILE A 41 2.77 -16.81 -3.77
N GLN A 42 2.48 -17.92 -3.10
CA GLN A 42 3.37 -19.08 -3.06
C GLN A 42 3.64 -19.66 -4.45
N ALA A 43 2.60 -19.78 -5.29
CA ALA A 43 2.76 -20.30 -6.66
C ALA A 43 3.59 -19.34 -7.52
N THR A 44 3.37 -18.03 -7.39
CA THR A 44 4.16 -17.00 -8.09
C THR A 44 5.62 -17.05 -7.64
N ALA A 45 5.87 -17.11 -6.34
CA ALA A 45 7.24 -17.19 -5.82
C ALA A 45 7.99 -18.43 -6.33
N ARG A 46 7.35 -19.60 -6.34
CA ARG A 46 7.95 -20.81 -6.91
C ARG A 46 8.26 -20.68 -8.40
N ARG A 47 7.33 -20.11 -9.18
CA ARG A 47 7.49 -19.93 -10.64
C ARG A 47 8.66 -19.00 -10.98
N HIS A 48 8.89 -17.98 -10.16
CA HIS A 48 9.87 -16.94 -10.44
C HIS A 48 11.12 -17.01 -9.55
N GLY A 49 11.28 -18.06 -8.74
CA GLY A 49 12.44 -18.21 -7.84
C GLY A 49 12.54 -17.10 -6.78
N LEU A 50 11.39 -16.58 -6.32
CA LEU A 50 11.38 -15.47 -5.36
C LEU A 50 11.62 -15.95 -3.92
N PRO A 51 12.16 -15.10 -3.04
CA PRO A 51 12.39 -15.46 -1.64
C PRO A 51 11.09 -15.78 -0.89
N GLN A 52 11.17 -16.70 0.06
CA GLN A 52 10.02 -17.06 0.92
C GLN A 52 9.90 -16.11 2.12
N VAL A 53 9.93 -14.82 1.84
CA VAL A 53 9.75 -13.74 2.81
C VAL A 53 8.62 -12.84 2.31
N VAL A 54 7.63 -12.55 3.17
CA VAL A 54 6.54 -11.65 2.83
C VAL A 54 6.41 -10.55 3.88
N HIS A 55 6.34 -9.31 3.42
CA HIS A 55 6.04 -8.13 4.23
C HIS A 55 4.56 -7.81 4.15
N THR A 56 3.93 -7.52 5.28
CA THR A 56 2.51 -7.14 5.28
C THR A 56 2.25 -5.94 6.17
N SER A 57 1.26 -5.14 5.80
CA SER A 57 0.64 -4.21 6.74
C SER A 57 0.13 -4.96 7.98
N PRO A 58 0.13 -4.33 9.17
CA PRO A 58 -0.41 -4.94 10.40
C PRO A 58 -1.91 -5.20 10.36
N LEU A 59 -2.66 -4.50 9.49
CA LEU A 59 -4.11 -4.66 9.41
C LEU A 59 -4.51 -6.07 8.97
N SER A 60 -5.53 -6.62 9.62
CA SER A 60 -5.93 -8.03 9.51
C SER A 60 -6.14 -8.48 8.06
N ARG A 61 -6.65 -7.61 7.20
CA ARG A 61 -6.85 -7.87 5.78
C ARG A 61 -5.58 -8.17 4.99
N CYS A 62 -4.42 -7.65 5.46
CA CYS A 62 -3.10 -7.98 4.93
C CYS A 62 -2.41 -9.06 5.75
N ALA A 63 -2.36 -8.90 7.07
CA ALA A 63 -1.65 -9.78 7.99
C ALA A 63 -2.15 -11.23 7.94
N ASN A 64 -3.45 -11.45 7.70
CA ASN A 64 -4.00 -12.80 7.58
C ASN A 64 -3.42 -13.58 6.39
N VAL A 65 -3.06 -12.91 5.29
CA VAL A 65 -2.38 -13.54 4.15
C VAL A 65 -0.97 -13.98 4.57
N GLY A 66 -0.22 -13.11 5.23
CA GLY A 66 1.11 -13.45 5.76
C GLY A 66 1.09 -14.56 6.80
N ARG A 67 0.05 -14.60 7.66
CA ARG A 67 -0.14 -15.68 8.64
C ARG A 67 -0.34 -17.05 7.96
N TRP A 68 -1.01 -17.12 6.82
CA TRP A 68 -1.11 -18.36 6.03
C TRP A 68 0.24 -18.77 5.45
N LEU A 69 0.99 -17.84 4.85
CA LEU A 69 2.33 -18.12 4.33
C LEU A 69 3.26 -18.59 5.44
N ARG A 70 3.24 -17.95 6.61
CA ARG A 70 4.02 -18.38 7.79
C ARG A 70 3.73 -19.81 8.21
N ARG A 71 2.46 -20.25 8.18
CA ARG A 71 2.07 -21.65 8.46
C ARG A 71 2.68 -22.64 7.43
N TRP A 72 3.08 -22.16 6.26
CA TRP A 72 3.72 -22.94 5.21
C TRP A 72 5.24 -22.75 5.17
N GLY A 73 5.84 -22.27 6.26
CA GLY A 73 7.28 -22.15 6.44
C GLY A 73 7.91 -20.85 5.94
N TRP A 74 7.10 -19.83 5.56
CA TRP A 74 7.61 -18.54 5.13
C TRP A 74 7.97 -17.64 6.31
N GLN A 75 8.96 -16.78 6.13
CA GLN A 75 9.15 -15.63 7.00
C GLN A 75 8.03 -14.60 6.73
N HIS A 76 7.35 -14.16 7.78
CA HIS A 76 6.33 -13.11 7.72
C HIS A 76 6.75 -11.92 8.56
N VAL A 77 6.97 -10.80 7.92
CA VAL A 77 7.34 -9.52 8.54
C VAL A 77 6.12 -8.60 8.53
N ILE A 78 5.72 -8.13 9.70
CA ILE A 78 4.67 -7.12 9.84
C ILE A 78 5.35 -5.76 9.86
N ASP A 79 4.96 -4.87 8.93
CA ASP A 79 5.58 -3.57 8.77
C ASP A 79 4.53 -2.45 8.80
N PRO A 80 4.52 -1.59 9.82
CA PRO A 80 3.60 -0.44 9.91
C PRO A 80 3.76 0.57 8.77
N ALA A 81 4.92 0.63 8.12
CA ALA A 81 5.12 1.51 6.97
C ALA A 81 4.28 1.11 5.74
N LEU A 82 3.69 -0.10 5.74
CA LEU A 82 2.77 -0.59 4.71
C LEU A 82 1.29 -0.27 4.99
N LEU A 83 0.97 0.47 6.07
CA LEU A 83 -0.40 0.87 6.40
C LEU A 83 -1.07 1.66 5.25
N GLU A 84 -2.39 1.57 5.18
CA GLU A 84 -3.20 2.45 4.31
C GLU A 84 -3.14 3.90 4.82
N MET A 85 -3.58 4.82 4.02
CA MET A 85 -3.75 6.21 4.40
C MET A 85 -4.63 6.32 5.65
N ASP A 86 -4.23 7.20 6.56
CA ASP A 86 -5.05 7.56 7.71
C ASP A 86 -6.08 8.61 7.29
N PHE A 87 -7.35 8.25 7.32
CA PHE A 87 -8.44 9.16 7.01
C PHE A 87 -9.01 9.87 8.25
N GLY A 88 -8.35 9.76 9.41
CA GLY A 88 -8.77 10.41 10.64
C GLY A 88 -10.23 10.12 10.99
N ARG A 89 -11.04 11.17 11.26
CA ARG A 89 -12.45 11.03 11.62
C ARG A 89 -13.35 10.49 10.49
N TRP A 90 -12.87 10.45 9.23
CA TRP A 90 -13.63 9.86 8.13
C TRP A 90 -13.52 8.36 8.10
N ASP A 91 -12.51 7.79 8.76
CA ASP A 91 -12.25 6.34 8.71
C ASP A 91 -13.41 5.53 9.30
N GLY A 92 -13.95 4.63 8.50
CA GLY A 92 -15.13 3.81 8.83
C GLY A 92 -16.47 4.43 8.48
N LEU A 93 -16.54 5.73 8.17
CA LEU A 93 -17.79 6.38 7.76
C LEU A 93 -18.22 5.95 6.36
N SER A 94 -19.52 6.00 6.09
CA SER A 94 -20.02 5.97 4.72
C SER A 94 -19.57 7.25 4.00
N TRP A 95 -19.23 7.14 2.73
CA TRP A 95 -18.91 8.33 1.91
C TRP A 95 -20.08 9.33 1.86
N ASN A 96 -21.32 8.86 2.03
CA ASN A 96 -22.51 9.72 2.09
C ASN A 96 -22.63 10.49 3.41
N ASP A 97 -21.96 10.02 4.46
CA ASP A 97 -21.98 10.65 5.79
C ASP A 97 -20.85 11.69 5.97
N ILE A 98 -19.92 11.75 5.02
CA ILE A 98 -18.86 12.75 4.99
C ILE A 98 -19.37 14.01 4.31
N GLY A 99 -19.21 15.16 4.97
CA GLY A 99 -19.68 16.44 4.45
C GLY A 99 -19.13 16.75 3.06
N ARG A 100 -20.01 17.11 2.11
CA ARG A 100 -19.60 17.39 0.73
C ARG A 100 -18.54 18.49 0.66
N ALA A 101 -18.68 19.56 1.44
CA ALA A 101 -17.71 20.65 1.50
C ALA A 101 -16.32 20.16 1.95
N GLU A 102 -16.27 19.26 2.94
CA GLU A 102 -14.99 18.69 3.40
C GLU A 102 -14.29 17.87 2.30
N VAL A 103 -15.05 17.13 1.50
CA VAL A 103 -14.52 16.36 0.37
C VAL A 103 -14.03 17.30 -0.72
N ASP A 104 -14.79 18.36 -1.04
CA ASP A 104 -14.43 19.34 -2.05
C ASP A 104 -13.14 20.10 -1.65
N ASP A 105 -13.01 20.49 -0.38
CA ASP A 105 -11.80 21.12 0.18
C ASP A 105 -10.59 20.17 0.09
N TRP A 106 -10.79 18.90 0.40
CA TRP A 106 -9.72 17.90 0.23
C TRP A 106 -9.32 17.74 -1.23
N CYS A 107 -10.28 17.66 -2.15
CA CYS A 107 -9.99 17.58 -3.58
C CYS A 107 -9.27 18.81 -4.12
N ALA A 108 -9.61 20.01 -3.64
CA ALA A 108 -8.98 21.27 -4.04
C ALA A 108 -7.50 21.37 -3.62
N ALA A 109 -7.15 20.78 -2.47
CA ALA A 109 -5.78 20.75 -1.96
C ALA A 109 -5.32 19.31 -1.67
N PHE A 110 -5.51 18.43 -2.66
CA PHE A 110 -5.47 16.98 -2.57
C PHE A 110 -4.17 16.41 -1.96
N ALA A 111 -3.03 17.01 -2.30
CA ALA A 111 -1.73 16.54 -1.83
C ALA A 111 -1.45 16.94 -0.38
N THR A 112 -1.96 18.09 0.07
CA THR A 112 -1.56 18.74 1.33
C THR A 112 -2.59 18.63 2.43
N THR A 113 -3.87 18.62 2.10
CA THR A 113 -4.94 18.46 3.09
C THR A 113 -4.98 17.05 3.65
N ALA A 114 -5.04 16.95 4.98
CA ALA A 114 -5.22 15.68 5.69
C ALA A 114 -6.73 15.39 5.83
N PRO A 115 -7.31 14.46 5.07
CA PRO A 115 -8.73 14.15 5.12
C PRO A 115 -9.12 13.68 6.53
N GLY A 116 -10.18 14.24 7.07
CA GLY A 116 -10.63 13.92 8.42
C GLY A 116 -9.63 14.24 9.54
N GLY A 117 -8.58 15.01 9.26
CA GLY A 117 -7.50 15.30 10.22
C GLY A 117 -6.49 14.15 10.37
N GLY A 118 -6.45 13.22 9.44
CA GLY A 118 -5.54 12.08 9.44
C GLY A 118 -4.19 12.36 8.77
N GLU A 119 -3.83 11.58 7.75
CA GLU A 119 -2.58 11.67 6.99
C GLU A 119 -2.81 12.43 5.68
N SER A 120 -1.98 13.41 5.34
CA SER A 120 -2.01 14.01 4.00
C SER A 120 -1.42 13.04 2.96
N LEU A 121 -1.78 13.23 1.68
CA LEU A 121 -1.21 12.39 0.62
C LEU A 121 0.31 12.60 0.51
N ASN A 122 0.83 13.81 0.72
CA ASN A 122 2.27 14.07 0.76
C ASN A 122 2.96 13.25 1.87
N ALA A 123 2.39 13.19 3.08
CA ALA A 123 2.95 12.37 4.16
C ALA A 123 2.95 10.88 3.81
N MET A 124 1.89 10.39 3.15
CA MET A 124 1.84 9.02 2.65
C MET A 124 2.87 8.75 1.56
N LEU A 125 3.04 9.68 0.60
CA LEU A 125 4.07 9.58 -0.44
C LEU A 125 5.47 9.51 0.18
N ASP A 126 5.74 10.35 1.17
CA ASP A 126 7.03 10.35 1.88
C ASP A 126 7.27 9.05 2.64
N ARG A 127 6.26 8.49 3.28
CA ARG A 127 6.34 7.18 3.93
C ARG A 127 6.59 6.07 2.92
N ALA A 128 5.87 6.06 1.79
CA ALA A 128 6.05 5.10 0.72
C ALA A 128 7.42 5.24 0.02
N ARG A 129 7.95 6.47 -0.13
CA ARG A 129 9.27 6.73 -0.71
C ARG A 129 10.38 6.23 0.19
N ARG A 130 10.30 6.51 1.51
CA ARG A 130 11.29 6.08 2.50
C ARG A 130 11.24 4.59 2.80
N TRP A 131 10.10 3.92 2.49
CA TRP A 131 10.02 2.50 2.69
C TRP A 131 10.98 1.77 1.78
N HIS A 132 11.97 1.17 2.39
CA HIS A 132 12.90 0.25 1.74
C HIS A 132 13.06 -0.95 2.67
N VAL A 133 13.24 -2.10 2.07
CA VAL A 133 13.53 -3.29 2.86
C VAL A 133 14.99 -3.20 3.31
N ALA A 134 15.19 -3.09 4.59
CA ALA A 134 16.50 -2.82 5.20
C ALA A 134 17.55 -3.91 4.98
N GLN A 135 17.23 -4.99 4.27
CA GLN A 135 18.07 -6.17 4.30
C GLN A 135 18.55 -6.73 2.97
N SER A 136 18.21 -6.19 1.82
CA SER A 136 18.89 -6.64 0.59
C SER A 136 18.56 -5.75 -0.59
N SER A 137 19.54 -5.01 -1.05
CA SER A 137 19.43 -4.09 -2.20
C SER A 137 19.23 -4.82 -3.54
N GLU A 138 19.25 -6.13 -3.59
CA GLU A 138 19.32 -6.91 -4.82
C GLU A 138 18.20 -7.94 -5.03
N LEU A 139 17.45 -8.30 -3.99
CA LEU A 139 16.41 -9.31 -4.10
C LEU A 139 15.01 -8.71 -4.26
N PRO A 140 14.15 -9.34 -5.06
CA PRO A 140 12.75 -8.99 -5.13
C PRO A 140 12.08 -9.08 -3.76
N VAL A 141 11.24 -8.11 -3.43
CA VAL A 141 10.52 -8.06 -2.16
C VAL A 141 9.04 -8.33 -2.39
N LEU A 142 8.46 -9.23 -1.60
CA LEU A 142 7.05 -9.58 -1.69
C LEU A 142 6.26 -8.84 -0.61
N VAL A 143 5.20 -8.17 -1.03
CA VAL A 143 4.40 -7.27 -0.17
C VAL A 143 2.92 -7.58 -0.31
N VAL A 144 2.20 -7.57 0.81
CA VAL A 144 0.73 -7.48 0.81
C VAL A 144 0.34 -6.18 1.50
N ALA A 145 -0.20 -5.26 0.73
CA ALA A 145 -0.52 -3.91 1.19
C ALA A 145 -1.91 -3.45 0.70
N HIS A 146 -2.11 -2.14 0.68
CA HIS A 146 -3.35 -1.45 0.39
C HIS A 146 -3.26 -0.67 -0.92
N ALA A 147 -4.41 -0.27 -1.43
CA ALA A 147 -4.50 0.46 -2.70
C ALA A 147 -3.75 1.78 -2.66
N GLY A 148 -3.97 2.59 -1.63
CA GLY A 148 -3.33 3.91 -1.52
C GLY A 148 -1.81 3.78 -1.39
N TRP A 149 -1.31 2.84 -0.57
CA TRP A 149 0.13 2.60 -0.45
C TRP A 149 0.75 2.16 -1.79
N MET A 150 0.10 1.26 -2.52
CA MET A 150 0.59 0.80 -3.84
C MET A 150 0.61 1.94 -4.86
N LEU A 151 -0.43 2.78 -4.88
CA LEU A 151 -0.51 3.97 -5.71
C LEU A 151 0.58 4.99 -5.35
N ALA A 152 0.75 5.27 -4.06
CA ALA A 152 1.78 6.18 -3.58
C ALA A 152 3.19 5.70 -3.98
N ARG A 153 3.48 4.41 -3.82
CA ARG A 153 4.76 3.83 -4.23
C ARG A 153 5.00 3.95 -5.73
N ARG A 154 3.96 3.65 -6.53
CA ARG A 154 4.02 3.79 -7.98
C ARG A 154 4.23 5.26 -8.39
N TRP A 155 3.47 6.19 -7.81
CA TRP A 155 3.61 7.63 -8.08
C TRP A 155 5.03 8.12 -7.83
N CYS A 156 5.61 7.76 -6.69
CA CYS A 156 6.98 8.11 -6.34
C CYS A 156 8.03 7.60 -7.35
N SER A 157 7.76 6.49 -8.03
CA SER A 157 8.69 5.92 -9.01
C SER A 157 8.51 6.43 -10.44
N GLU A 158 7.30 6.87 -10.79
CA GLU A 158 6.94 7.27 -12.15
C GLU A 158 6.81 8.79 -12.32
N ARG A 159 6.45 9.52 -11.26
CA ARG A 159 6.09 10.94 -11.30
C ARG A 159 6.65 11.74 -10.11
N SER A 160 7.90 11.52 -9.75
CA SER A 160 8.52 12.08 -8.54
C SER A 160 8.41 13.60 -8.38
N ASP A 161 8.34 14.33 -9.48
CA ASP A 161 8.41 15.80 -9.51
C ASP A 161 7.04 16.48 -9.72
N THR A 162 5.97 15.69 -9.86
CA THR A 162 4.63 16.23 -10.10
C THR A 162 3.77 16.05 -8.84
N PRO A 163 3.26 17.13 -8.24
CA PRO A 163 2.29 17.01 -7.16
C PRO A 163 1.02 16.28 -7.62
N PRO A 164 0.51 15.31 -6.85
CA PRO A 164 -0.72 14.63 -7.19
C PRO A 164 -1.93 15.57 -7.06
N GLN A 165 -2.86 15.45 -8.01
CA GLN A 165 -4.14 16.14 -8.02
C GLN A 165 -5.27 15.11 -8.02
N SER A 166 -6.44 15.48 -7.53
CA SER A 166 -7.57 14.56 -7.38
C SER A 166 -8.07 13.97 -8.71
N ASP A 167 -8.03 14.76 -9.78
CA ASP A 167 -8.43 14.37 -11.14
C ASP A 167 -7.38 13.52 -11.87
N THR A 168 -6.11 13.64 -11.50
CA THR A 168 -5.01 12.88 -12.10
C THR A 168 -4.56 11.69 -11.25
N TRP A 169 -5.12 11.53 -10.04
CA TRP A 169 -4.77 10.40 -9.17
C TRP A 169 -5.28 9.08 -9.77
N PRO A 170 -4.42 8.07 -9.92
CA PRO A 170 -4.79 6.86 -10.64
C PRO A 170 -5.86 6.05 -9.93
N ALA A 171 -6.64 5.29 -10.71
CA ALA A 171 -7.59 4.33 -10.16
C ALA A 171 -6.88 3.25 -9.32
N PRO A 172 -7.49 2.81 -8.21
CA PRO A 172 -6.89 1.79 -7.36
C PRO A 172 -6.82 0.43 -8.06
N PRO A 173 -5.75 -0.37 -7.80
CA PRO A 173 -5.69 -1.75 -8.29
C PRO A 173 -6.89 -2.55 -7.77
N ALA A 174 -7.36 -3.52 -8.55
CA ALA A 174 -8.36 -4.45 -8.03
C ALA A 174 -7.80 -5.25 -6.83
N HIS A 175 -8.71 -5.78 -5.99
CA HIS A 175 -8.29 -6.64 -4.88
C HIS A 175 -7.57 -7.88 -5.41
N GLU A 176 -6.55 -8.32 -4.65
CA GLU A 176 -5.79 -9.54 -4.91
C GLU A 176 -4.97 -9.53 -6.22
N VAL A 177 -4.86 -8.38 -6.89
CA VAL A 177 -4.02 -8.21 -8.08
C VAL A 177 -2.56 -7.95 -7.69
N LEU A 178 -1.65 -8.49 -8.48
CA LEU A 178 -0.21 -8.24 -8.40
C LEU A 178 0.16 -7.00 -9.21
N TRP A 179 0.93 -6.11 -8.61
CA TRP A 179 1.67 -5.07 -9.31
C TRP A 179 3.17 -5.26 -9.10
N LEU A 180 3.93 -5.08 -10.16
CA LEU A 180 5.39 -4.96 -10.10
C LEU A 180 5.75 -3.49 -9.98
N LEU A 181 6.31 -3.12 -8.84
CA LEU A 181 6.70 -1.75 -8.54
C LEU A 181 8.23 -1.65 -8.49
N LYS A 182 8.78 -0.48 -8.81
CA LYS A 182 10.22 -0.26 -8.73
C LYS A 182 10.69 -0.23 -7.28
N GLY A 183 11.77 -0.91 -6.99
CA GLY A 183 12.36 -1.01 -5.65
C GLY A 183 13.11 0.25 -5.23
N ARG A 184 13.84 0.91 -6.16
CA ARG A 184 14.50 2.20 -5.92
C ARG A 184 13.63 3.36 -6.40
N VAL A 185 13.46 4.34 -5.56
CA VAL A 185 13.17 5.71 -5.99
C VAL A 185 14.52 6.40 -6.03
N ALA A 186 14.89 7.00 -7.16
CA ALA A 186 16.11 7.78 -7.25
C ALA A 186 16.13 8.79 -6.10
N ALA A 187 17.22 8.81 -5.34
CA ALA A 187 17.46 9.91 -4.43
C ALA A 187 17.52 11.17 -5.31
N GLY A 188 16.59 12.10 -5.08
CA GLY A 188 16.68 13.42 -5.69
C GLY A 188 18.08 13.95 -5.41
N SER A 189 18.76 14.43 -6.44
CA SER A 189 20.05 15.09 -6.34
C SER A 189 19.91 16.30 -5.40
N GLY A 190 20.09 16.03 -4.10
CA GLY A 190 20.28 17.09 -3.12
C GLY A 190 21.60 17.77 -3.45
N THR A 191 21.54 18.90 -4.12
CA THR A 191 22.62 19.87 -4.16
C THR A 191 23.01 20.19 -2.73
N SER A 192 24.15 19.68 -2.30
CA SER A 192 24.82 20.15 -1.09
C SER A 192 25.13 21.63 -1.29
N PRO A 193 24.73 22.55 -0.40
CA PRO A 193 25.27 23.89 -0.43
C PRO A 193 26.74 23.83 0.03
N ALA A 194 27.58 24.46 -0.75
CA ALA A 194 28.97 24.76 -0.41
C ALA A 194 29.06 25.72 0.79
#